data_005a4e09eb75070fd623712104630003
#
_entry.id   005a4e09eb75070fd623712104630003
#
_cell.length_a   1.000
_cell.length_b   1.000
_cell.length_c   1.000
_cell.angle_alpha   90.00
_cell.angle_beta   90.00
_cell.angle_gamma   90.00
#
_symmetry.space_group_name_H-M   'P 1'
#
loop_
_entity.id
_entity.type
_entity.pdbx_description
1 polymer ?
#
loop_
_entity_poly.entity_id
_entity_poly.type
_entity_poly.pdbx_seq_one_letter_code
_entity_poly.pdbx_strand_id
1 'polypeptide(L)'
;MDSTSSPQEPSLAVSSPFRKGLGRGPSPTSNDRAWLASHLLADIGLFSRHVIGLPLYDYQVQPLRAIVDAVLSRQGREFLLVFPRQSGKNEAVAQLLVYLLALLQRHGGQMVYGAIGDGLGRGMRRLEQRLDTPWTRGRWRRGGRPTRYTLGQAAVVFLSSHPQAASRGETADHLLILDEAQDQDAAHIEAVFTPMRAAHNATAVYLGTVRRTGDFLWVKKGELESATAADGHPRVFLVAPDAVAAENPAYAIFLAEQVRRYGRRHPIVAAEYFLEPVDGRGGLFPPWRAAFMRGAHPRLGAPRPDELYVAAIDLAGQDEGAAEAGGPLHNPGHDYTVATIFRLTEAAEAVETELLGRNSVSGGPIYEAVDVFVDHGSRHFQAAPGQPRLADTLLTYLRRWNVAHTIIDAAGVGQGLADWLAAALGRERVTAHQLGGSGAKARLGSDLLALIDTGRFRYWTGDEDEPLSDGWWFWQQVVACGYSLSGAGRFDHDLRWGVPAAARITTPRGVEPTHDDRLLSAALVAELERRRRDGALLFGASASRIIPGRDPLS
;
A
#
# COMPACT_ATOMS: atom_id res chain seq x y z
N MET A 1 19.29 -37.53 34.27
CA MET A 1 20.42 -37.72 33.36
C MET A 1 19.80 -37.77 31.97
N ASP A 2 19.78 -36.78 31.23
CA ASP A 2 20.61 -36.00 30.46
C ASP A 2 19.90 -34.72 29.99
N SER A 3 20.66 -33.66 30.09
CA SER A 3 20.32 -32.32 29.74
C SER A 3 20.47 -32.08 28.23
N THR A 4 19.47 -31.49 27.57
CA THR A 4 19.62 -30.92 26.22
C THR A 4 19.68 -29.40 26.33
N SER A 5 20.87 -28.89 26.10
CA SER A 5 21.23 -27.50 26.05
C SER A 5 20.71 -26.82 24.75
N SER A 6 19.99 -25.71 24.92
CA SER A 6 19.66 -24.79 23.84
C SER A 6 20.91 -24.03 23.36
N PRO A 7 21.03 -23.71 22.08
CA PRO A 7 22.16 -22.91 21.59
C PRO A 7 22.00 -21.44 21.99
N GLN A 8 23.03 -20.90 22.63
CA GLN A 8 23.18 -19.47 22.92
C GLN A 8 23.46 -18.70 21.63
N GLU A 9 22.73 -17.60 21.42
CA GLU A 9 23.05 -16.58 20.43
C GLU A 9 24.39 -15.89 20.77
N PRO A 10 25.24 -15.59 19.76
CA PRO A 10 26.47 -14.85 20.01
C PRO A 10 26.15 -13.38 20.24
N SER A 11 26.39 -12.91 21.45
CA SER A 11 26.45 -11.49 21.81
C SER A 11 27.61 -10.84 21.05
N LEU A 12 27.30 -10.04 20.03
CA LEU A 12 28.25 -9.12 19.40
C LEU A 12 28.51 -7.93 20.35
N ALA A 13 29.41 -8.13 21.27
CA ALA A 13 30.03 -7.03 21.99
C ALA A 13 30.93 -6.24 21.04
N VAL A 14 30.41 -5.11 20.53
CA VAL A 14 31.21 -4.13 19.80
C VAL A 14 32.21 -3.55 20.82
N SER A 15 33.42 -4.06 20.81
CA SER A 15 34.54 -3.51 21.57
C SER A 15 34.93 -2.16 20.98
N SER A 16 34.62 -1.09 21.71
CA SER A 16 35.10 0.27 21.42
C SER A 16 36.64 0.27 21.42
N PRO A 17 37.30 0.70 20.33
CA PRO A 17 38.76 0.74 20.25
C PRO A 17 39.40 1.85 21.07
N PHE A 18 38.64 2.58 21.89
CA PHE A 18 39.14 3.74 22.67
C PHE A 18 39.49 3.47 24.14
N ARG A 19 39.68 2.21 24.54
CA ARG A 19 40.15 1.89 25.89
C ARG A 19 41.51 1.21 25.92
N LYS A 20 42.56 1.91 25.45
CA LYS A 20 43.93 1.67 25.95
C LYS A 20 44.82 2.91 25.66
N GLY A 21 45.24 3.62 26.70
CA GLY A 21 46.46 4.39 26.66
C GLY A 21 46.39 5.88 26.29
N LEU A 22 45.38 6.63 26.78
CA LEU A 22 45.54 8.08 26.89
C LEU A 22 45.71 8.40 28.37
N GLY A 23 46.94 8.74 28.78
CA GLY A 23 47.21 9.43 30.04
C GLY A 23 46.24 10.63 30.14
N ARG A 24 45.79 10.97 31.35
CA ARG A 24 44.94 12.14 31.61
C ARG A 24 45.66 13.39 31.10
N GLY A 25 45.41 13.73 29.83
CA GLY A 25 45.73 15.05 29.30
C GLY A 25 44.99 16.12 30.11
N PRO A 26 45.43 17.38 30.09
CA PRO A 26 44.77 18.45 30.80
C PRO A 26 43.29 18.50 30.43
N SER A 27 42.41 18.65 31.41
CA SER A 27 40.97 18.77 31.18
C SER A 27 40.73 19.93 30.22
N PRO A 28 39.88 19.76 29.15
CA PRO A 28 39.66 20.80 28.16
C PRO A 28 39.23 22.10 28.86
N THR A 29 39.86 23.21 28.47
CA THR A 29 39.54 24.54 28.98
C THR A 29 38.12 24.96 28.64
N SER A 30 37.60 26.00 29.28
CA SER A 30 36.29 26.58 28.91
C SER A 30 36.24 27.03 27.45
N ASN A 31 37.35 27.53 26.92
CA ASN A 31 37.51 27.96 25.54
C ASN A 31 37.49 26.77 24.57
N ASP A 32 38.12 25.65 24.89
CA ASP A 32 38.08 24.44 24.06
C ASP A 32 36.68 23.87 23.99
N ARG A 33 35.94 23.89 25.11
CA ARG A 33 34.51 23.45 25.13
C ARG A 33 33.61 24.36 24.33
N ALA A 34 33.83 25.70 24.43
CA ALA A 34 33.03 26.67 23.64
C ALA A 34 33.32 26.54 22.15
N TRP A 35 34.59 26.37 21.77
CA TRP A 35 35.01 26.14 20.40
C TRP A 35 34.40 24.85 19.84
N LEU A 36 34.51 23.74 20.57
CA LEU A 36 33.91 22.46 20.16
C LEU A 36 32.38 22.58 19.99
N ALA A 37 31.70 23.24 20.94
CA ALA A 37 30.27 23.45 20.87
C ALA A 37 29.89 24.27 19.64
N SER A 38 30.61 25.37 19.35
CA SER A 38 30.33 26.19 18.14
C SER A 38 30.61 25.40 16.86
N HIS A 39 31.66 24.60 16.83
CA HIS A 39 31.97 23.77 15.67
C HIS A 39 30.90 22.67 15.40
N LEU A 40 30.40 22.00 16.42
CA LEU A 40 29.35 20.99 16.32
C LEU A 40 27.99 21.59 15.98
N LEU A 41 27.73 22.83 16.41
CA LEU A 41 26.51 23.58 16.05
C LEU A 41 26.62 24.32 14.71
N ALA A 42 27.77 24.32 14.05
CA ALA A 42 27.92 24.97 12.75
C ALA A 42 27.24 24.22 11.63
N ASP A 43 27.04 22.90 11.78
CA ASP A 43 26.45 22.06 10.74
C ASP A 43 25.62 20.92 11.33
N ILE A 44 24.41 20.72 10.79
CA ILE A 44 23.50 19.68 11.26
C ILE A 44 24.05 18.27 11.05
N GLY A 45 24.83 18.01 10.02
CA GLY A 45 25.47 16.71 9.76
C GLY A 45 26.55 16.40 10.81
N LEU A 46 27.34 17.39 11.21
CA LEU A 46 28.31 17.26 12.32
C LEU A 46 27.59 17.01 13.65
N PHE A 47 26.52 17.76 13.90
CA PHE A 47 25.70 17.59 15.10
C PHE A 47 25.10 16.20 15.20
N SER A 48 24.51 15.73 14.12
CA SER A 48 23.90 14.39 14.04
C SER A 48 24.90 13.28 14.32
N ARG A 49 26.08 13.38 13.72
CA ARG A 49 27.15 12.38 13.88
C ARG A 49 27.73 12.36 15.26
N HIS A 50 28.02 13.52 15.84
CA HIS A 50 28.84 13.62 17.06
C HIS A 50 28.04 13.91 18.34
N VAL A 51 26.86 14.53 18.24
CA VAL A 51 26.03 14.85 19.40
C VAL A 51 24.87 13.84 19.52
N ILE A 52 24.15 13.58 18.45
CA ILE A 52 23.05 12.58 18.45
C ILE A 52 23.62 11.16 18.40
N GLY A 53 24.77 10.97 17.75
CA GLY A 53 25.40 9.64 17.58
C GLY A 53 24.73 8.77 16.52
N LEU A 54 23.87 9.35 15.67
CA LEU A 54 23.21 8.71 14.55
C LEU A 54 23.40 9.58 13.31
N PRO A 55 24.40 9.31 12.46
CA PRO A 55 24.66 10.11 11.27
C PRO A 55 23.43 10.15 10.34
N LEU A 56 23.13 11.33 9.83
CA LEU A 56 22.20 11.49 8.72
C LEU A 56 22.83 10.98 7.42
N TYR A 57 22.03 10.47 6.53
CA TYR A 57 22.41 10.16 5.15
C TYR A 57 22.58 11.44 4.34
N ASP A 58 23.39 11.43 3.28
CA ASP A 58 23.66 12.63 2.48
C ASP A 58 22.38 13.19 1.83
N TYR A 59 21.48 12.31 1.38
CA TYR A 59 20.18 12.74 0.85
C TYR A 59 19.27 13.42 1.89
N GLN A 60 19.52 13.24 3.20
CA GLN A 60 18.82 13.93 4.29
C GLN A 60 19.51 15.25 4.65
N VAL A 61 20.83 15.30 4.60
CA VAL A 61 21.62 16.47 5.04
C VAL A 61 21.35 17.69 4.19
N GLN A 62 21.31 17.54 2.87
CA GLN A 62 21.15 18.69 1.95
C GLN A 62 19.85 19.48 2.18
N PRO A 63 18.65 18.85 2.20
CA PRO A 63 17.41 19.58 2.47
C PRO A 63 17.38 20.19 3.87
N LEU A 64 17.96 19.52 4.86
CA LEU A 64 17.97 20.05 6.23
C LEU A 64 18.89 21.27 6.36
N ARG A 65 20.02 21.32 5.67
CA ARG A 65 20.89 22.53 5.61
C ARG A 65 20.13 23.71 5.01
N ALA A 66 19.43 23.52 3.89
CA ALA A 66 18.65 24.58 3.26
C ALA A 66 17.55 25.12 4.21
N ILE A 67 16.89 24.25 4.98
CA ILE A 67 15.91 24.65 5.99
C ILE A 67 16.57 25.44 7.12
N VAL A 68 17.69 24.95 7.65
CA VAL A 68 18.44 25.62 8.73
C VAL A 68 18.87 27.02 8.29
N ASP A 69 19.42 27.14 7.09
CA ASP A 69 19.84 28.44 6.53
C ASP A 69 18.66 29.42 6.40
N ALA A 70 17.51 28.95 5.95
CA ALA A 70 16.30 29.77 5.84
C ALA A 70 15.75 30.19 7.21
N VAL A 71 15.79 29.29 8.20
CA VAL A 71 15.40 29.57 9.60
C VAL A 71 16.30 30.64 10.21
N LEU A 72 17.61 30.49 10.08
CA LEU A 72 18.58 31.42 10.67
C LEU A 72 18.57 32.79 10.00
N SER A 73 18.37 32.83 8.70
CA SER A 73 18.28 34.07 7.93
C SER A 73 16.88 34.72 7.93
N ARG A 74 15.89 34.11 8.61
CA ARG A 74 14.50 34.59 8.73
C ARG A 74 13.85 34.93 7.37
N GLN A 75 14.12 34.13 6.37
CA GLN A 75 13.65 34.39 5.00
C GLN A 75 12.21 34.01 4.75
N GLY A 76 11.56 33.31 5.68
CA GLY A 76 10.16 32.88 5.55
C GLY A 76 9.92 31.94 4.36
N ARG A 77 10.94 31.21 3.92
CA ARG A 77 10.83 30.29 2.80
C ARG A 77 9.95 29.10 3.12
N GLU A 78 9.36 28.55 2.08
CA GLU A 78 8.61 27.29 2.16
C GLU A 78 9.40 26.17 1.49
N PHE A 79 9.38 25.01 2.08
CA PHE A 79 10.06 23.82 1.58
C PHE A 79 9.11 22.63 1.48
N LEU A 80 9.31 21.83 0.45
CA LEU A 80 8.65 20.55 0.26
C LEU A 80 9.68 19.44 0.33
N LEU A 81 9.50 18.51 1.27
CA LEU A 81 10.34 17.32 1.41
C LEU A 81 9.50 16.08 1.16
N VAL A 82 9.74 15.42 0.04
CA VAL A 82 9.08 14.18 -0.34
C VAL A 82 10.10 13.05 -0.28
N PHE A 83 9.82 12.10 0.58
CA PHE A 83 10.68 10.94 0.82
C PHE A 83 9.93 9.66 0.47
N PRO A 84 10.60 8.67 -0.13
CA PRO A 84 10.04 7.34 -0.24
C PRO A 84 9.65 6.79 1.13
N ARG A 85 8.66 5.92 1.15
CA ARG A 85 8.25 5.27 2.40
C ARG A 85 9.44 4.54 3.04
N GLN A 86 9.61 4.68 4.36
CA GLN A 86 10.70 4.06 5.15
C GLN A 86 12.13 4.55 4.86
N SER A 87 12.31 5.65 4.16
CA SER A 87 13.62 6.25 3.88
C SER A 87 14.16 7.18 4.98
N GLY A 88 13.55 7.19 6.17
CA GLY A 88 14.05 7.93 7.32
C GLY A 88 13.57 9.38 7.44
N LYS A 89 12.50 9.80 6.75
CA LYS A 89 11.91 11.15 6.84
C LYS A 89 11.73 11.62 8.28
N ASN A 90 11.04 10.84 9.11
CA ASN A 90 10.71 11.21 10.49
C ASN A 90 11.95 11.26 11.39
N GLU A 91 12.99 10.49 11.08
CA GLU A 91 14.27 10.56 11.76
C GLU A 91 14.99 11.88 11.46
N ALA A 92 15.07 12.25 10.18
CA ALA A 92 15.69 13.50 9.75
C ALA A 92 15.04 14.73 10.40
N VAL A 93 13.69 14.74 10.46
CA VAL A 93 12.92 15.83 11.08
C VAL A 93 13.14 15.89 12.60
N ALA A 94 13.15 14.76 13.29
CA ALA A 94 13.43 14.75 14.72
C ALA A 94 14.81 15.29 15.04
N GLN A 95 15.83 14.93 14.25
CA GLN A 95 17.19 15.45 14.40
C GLN A 95 17.27 16.96 14.09
N LEU A 96 16.55 17.43 13.06
CA LEU A 96 16.42 18.87 12.78
C LEU A 96 15.85 19.62 13.99
N LEU A 97 14.77 19.12 14.58
CA LEU A 97 14.15 19.76 15.74
C LEU A 97 15.08 19.80 16.96
N VAL A 98 15.81 18.71 17.25
CA VAL A 98 16.80 18.68 18.34
C VAL A 98 17.95 19.65 18.06
N TYR A 99 18.44 19.69 16.83
CA TYR A 99 19.48 20.63 16.42
C TYR A 99 19.04 22.08 16.60
N LEU A 100 17.84 22.45 16.12
CA LEU A 100 17.33 23.81 16.26
C LEU A 100 17.03 24.17 17.72
N LEU A 101 16.51 23.25 18.53
CA LEU A 101 16.36 23.46 19.98
C LEU A 101 17.72 23.74 20.65
N ALA A 102 18.76 22.98 20.30
CA ALA A 102 20.10 23.17 20.84
C ALA A 102 20.72 24.52 20.37
N LEU A 103 20.49 24.88 19.12
CA LEU A 103 21.01 26.13 18.53
C LEU A 103 20.32 27.36 19.13
N LEU A 104 18.99 27.30 19.29
CA LEU A 104 18.16 28.42 19.73
C LEU A 104 17.95 28.49 21.26
N GLN A 105 18.49 27.55 22.03
CA GLN A 105 18.21 27.42 23.47
C GLN A 105 18.47 28.70 24.30
N ARG A 106 19.32 29.62 23.84
CA ARG A 106 19.62 30.90 24.50
C ARG A 106 18.79 32.05 23.94
N HIS A 107 18.41 32.00 22.68
CA HIS A 107 17.68 33.05 22.00
C HIS A 107 16.17 32.91 22.17
N GLY A 108 15.69 31.69 22.39
CA GLY A 108 14.29 31.40 22.54
C GLY A 108 13.55 31.26 21.19
N GLY A 109 12.24 31.27 21.30
CA GLY A 109 11.32 31.15 20.17
C GLY A 109 10.72 29.75 20.02
N GLN A 110 9.64 29.70 19.29
CA GLN A 110 8.80 28.53 19.15
C GLN A 110 8.85 27.98 17.74
N MET A 111 8.92 26.67 17.64
CA MET A 111 8.68 25.89 16.43
C MET A 111 7.34 25.16 16.59
N VAL A 112 6.59 24.97 15.50
CA VAL A 112 5.30 24.27 15.49
C VAL A 112 5.43 23.03 14.61
N TYR A 113 4.95 21.90 15.12
CA TYR A 113 4.85 20.64 14.39
C TYR A 113 3.40 20.19 14.32
N GLY A 114 2.81 20.19 13.13
CA GLY A 114 1.44 19.77 12.86
C GLY A 114 1.40 18.39 12.18
N ALA A 115 0.52 17.50 12.69
CA ALA A 115 0.28 16.19 12.07
C ALA A 115 -1.12 15.66 12.35
N ILE A 116 -1.61 14.75 11.50
CA ILE A 116 -2.91 14.08 11.69
C ILE A 116 -2.73 12.75 12.43
N GLY A 117 -3.69 12.46 13.31
CA GLY A 117 -3.84 11.14 13.95
C GLY A 117 -2.58 10.64 14.65
N ASP A 118 -2.20 9.40 14.37
CA ASP A 118 -1.01 8.75 14.98
C ASP A 118 0.33 9.39 14.59
N GLY A 119 0.35 10.22 13.54
CA GLY A 119 1.52 10.97 13.10
C GLY A 119 2.09 11.84 14.21
N LEU A 120 1.20 12.51 14.94
CA LEU A 120 1.58 13.36 16.06
C LEU A 120 2.32 12.58 17.16
N GLY A 121 1.77 11.44 17.58
CA GLY A 121 2.39 10.56 18.57
C GLY A 121 3.72 9.97 18.13
N ARG A 122 3.85 9.63 16.84
CA ARG A 122 5.13 9.15 16.26
C ARG A 122 6.18 10.24 16.27
N GLY A 123 5.83 11.46 15.87
CA GLY A 123 6.73 12.62 15.90
C GLY A 123 7.25 12.92 17.31
N MET A 124 6.36 12.95 18.29
CA MET A 124 6.71 13.16 19.69
C MET A 124 7.68 12.10 20.24
N ARG A 125 7.35 10.80 20.07
CA ARG A 125 8.24 9.71 20.51
C ARG A 125 9.61 9.77 19.85
N ARG A 126 9.67 10.10 18.57
CA ARG A 126 10.95 10.20 17.85
C ARG A 126 11.78 11.38 18.37
N LEU A 127 11.15 12.53 18.61
CA LEU A 127 11.82 13.69 19.21
C LEU A 127 12.40 13.36 20.59
N GLU A 128 11.61 12.72 21.47
CA GLU A 128 12.08 12.32 22.81
C GLU A 128 13.30 11.40 22.76
N GLN A 129 13.29 10.42 21.85
CA GLN A 129 14.45 9.53 21.64
C GLN A 129 15.71 10.29 21.22
N ARG A 130 15.58 11.38 20.48
CA ARG A 130 16.71 12.19 19.99
C ARG A 130 17.10 13.31 20.94
N LEU A 131 16.23 13.71 21.86
CA LEU A 131 16.54 14.64 22.95
C LEU A 131 17.39 14.01 24.05
N ASP A 132 17.53 12.69 24.12
CA ASP A 132 18.31 12.01 25.14
C ASP A 132 19.79 11.89 24.74
N THR A 133 20.42 13.02 24.42
CA THR A 133 21.85 13.13 24.08
C THR A 133 22.67 13.58 25.29
N PRO A 134 24.01 13.41 25.30
CA PRO A 134 24.88 13.98 26.34
C PRO A 134 24.70 15.49 26.54
N TRP A 135 24.24 16.22 25.50
CA TRP A 135 24.07 17.68 25.59
C TRP A 135 22.71 18.11 26.11
N THR A 136 21.68 17.30 25.94
CA THR A 136 20.29 17.69 26.19
C THR A 136 19.65 16.90 27.33
N ARG A 137 20.16 15.72 27.65
CA ARG A 137 19.67 14.86 28.73
C ARG A 137 19.53 15.61 30.06
N GLY A 138 18.36 15.54 30.68
CA GLY A 138 18.04 16.21 31.94
C GLY A 138 17.85 17.72 31.83
N ARG A 139 18.01 18.33 30.65
CA ARG A 139 17.87 19.77 30.42
C ARG A 139 16.59 20.15 29.68
N TRP A 140 16.02 19.21 28.94
CA TRP A 140 14.74 19.41 28.26
C TRP A 140 13.56 19.07 29.17
N ARG A 141 12.42 19.66 28.90
CA ARG A 141 11.18 19.42 29.63
C ARG A 141 10.04 19.21 28.65
N ARG A 142 9.08 18.34 29.04
CA ARG A 142 7.81 18.13 28.35
C ARG A 142 6.68 18.61 29.23
N GLY A 143 5.71 19.33 28.67
CA GLY A 143 4.55 19.82 29.40
C GLY A 143 3.52 20.51 28.51
N GLY A 144 2.48 21.02 29.12
CA GLY A 144 1.47 21.82 28.44
C GLY A 144 0.37 21.04 27.69
N ARG A 145 -0.64 21.80 27.32
CA ARG A 145 -1.70 21.41 26.37
C ARG A 145 -1.93 22.62 25.46
N PRO A 146 -1.52 22.55 24.20
CA PRO A 146 -0.90 21.43 23.48
C PRO A 146 0.47 21.02 24.03
N THR A 147 0.92 19.78 23.68
CA THR A 147 2.19 19.26 24.17
C THR A 147 3.38 20.08 23.64
N ARG A 148 4.22 20.53 24.54
CA ARG A 148 5.37 21.37 24.28
C ARG A 148 6.66 20.72 24.83
N TYR A 149 7.71 20.73 24.05
CA TYR A 149 9.06 20.36 24.46
C TYR A 149 9.93 21.60 24.49
N THR A 150 10.61 21.82 25.61
CA THR A 150 11.50 22.99 25.79
C THR A 150 12.92 22.57 26.07
N LEU A 151 13.87 23.31 25.51
CA LEU A 151 15.28 23.25 25.86
C LEU A 151 15.80 24.69 26.03
N GLY A 152 16.13 25.06 27.26
CA GLY A 152 16.40 26.47 27.59
C GLY A 152 15.17 27.33 27.30
N GLN A 153 15.31 28.36 26.47
CA GLN A 153 14.23 29.26 26.07
C GLN A 153 13.52 28.83 24.75
N ALA A 154 14.10 27.88 23.99
CA ALA A 154 13.51 27.39 22.74
C ALA A 154 12.45 26.30 23.00
N ALA A 155 11.43 26.26 22.15
CA ALA A 155 10.34 25.30 22.27
C ALA A 155 9.90 24.70 20.93
N VAL A 156 9.38 23.46 20.98
CA VAL A 156 8.59 22.84 19.92
C VAL A 156 7.22 22.50 20.46
N VAL A 157 6.17 22.94 19.78
CA VAL A 157 4.77 22.65 20.10
C VAL A 157 4.21 21.68 19.07
N PHE A 158 3.54 20.63 19.55
CA PHE A 158 2.90 19.61 18.75
C PHE A 158 1.39 19.84 18.68
N LEU A 159 0.87 20.06 17.47
CA LEU A 159 -0.53 20.36 17.20
C LEU A 159 -1.15 19.29 16.30
N SER A 160 -2.40 18.94 16.59
CA SER A 160 -3.19 18.16 15.64
C SER A 160 -3.59 19.04 14.46
N SER A 161 -3.32 18.60 13.24
CA SER A 161 -3.80 19.28 12.03
C SER A 161 -5.14 18.73 11.52
N HIS A 162 -5.86 17.97 12.34
CA HIS A 162 -7.22 17.55 12.02
C HIS A 162 -8.17 18.76 12.03
N PRO A 163 -9.05 18.94 11.03
CA PRO A 163 -9.93 20.10 10.92
C PRO A 163 -10.81 20.38 12.14
N GLN A 164 -11.15 19.35 12.91
CA GLN A 164 -11.96 19.47 14.14
C GLN A 164 -11.12 19.73 15.41
N ALA A 165 -9.80 19.79 15.30
CA ALA A 165 -8.94 20.05 16.44
C ALA A 165 -8.86 21.55 16.76
N ALA A 166 -8.82 21.91 18.05
CA ALA A 166 -8.63 23.28 18.50
C ALA A 166 -7.13 23.65 18.43
N SER A 167 -6.61 23.90 17.24
CA SER A 167 -5.19 24.18 17.00
C SER A 167 -4.87 25.66 16.77
N ARG A 168 -5.84 26.56 16.94
CA ARG A 168 -5.64 28.01 16.77
C ARG A 168 -4.95 28.64 17.99
N GLY A 169 -4.22 29.73 17.75
CA GLY A 169 -3.65 30.58 18.82
C GLY A 169 -2.17 30.35 19.11
N GLU A 170 -1.52 29.39 18.47
CA GLU A 170 -0.07 29.23 18.56
C GLU A 170 0.64 30.07 17.48
N THR A 171 1.89 30.45 17.74
CA THR A 171 2.73 31.20 16.81
C THR A 171 3.99 30.40 16.51
N ALA A 172 4.38 30.31 15.26
CA ALA A 172 5.66 29.79 14.85
C ALA A 172 6.66 30.95 14.71
N ASP A 173 7.65 31.02 15.57
CA ASP A 173 8.67 32.07 15.52
C ASP A 173 9.75 31.77 14.49
N HIS A 174 10.08 30.48 14.30
CA HIS A 174 11.19 30.02 13.48
C HIS A 174 10.79 29.05 12.40
N LEU A 175 9.98 28.03 12.74
CA LEU A 175 9.71 26.91 11.88
C LEU A 175 8.30 26.39 12.10
N LEU A 176 7.56 26.18 11.01
CA LEU A 176 6.32 25.43 10.94
C LEU A 176 6.58 24.16 10.13
N ILE A 177 6.31 22.99 10.72
CA ILE A 177 6.37 21.70 10.03
C ILE A 177 4.96 21.12 9.94
N LEU A 178 4.55 20.68 8.75
CA LEU A 178 3.33 19.92 8.51
C LEU A 178 3.70 18.53 7.99
N ASP A 179 3.53 17.51 8.83
CA ASP A 179 3.86 16.12 8.49
C ASP A 179 2.66 15.40 7.89
N GLU A 180 2.92 14.47 6.96
CA GLU A 180 1.92 13.79 6.13
C GLU A 180 0.97 14.80 5.44
N ALA A 181 1.56 15.83 4.84
CA ALA A 181 0.81 16.94 4.25
C ALA A 181 -0.11 16.52 3.09
N GLN A 182 0.15 15.38 2.43
CA GLN A 182 -0.75 14.81 1.42
C GLN A 182 -2.11 14.40 1.99
N ASP A 183 -2.19 14.13 3.30
CA ASP A 183 -3.42 13.69 3.97
C ASP A 183 -4.16 14.85 4.65
N GLN A 184 -3.63 16.06 4.58
CA GLN A 184 -4.19 17.22 5.26
C GLN A 184 -5.13 18.02 4.36
N ASP A 185 -6.13 18.65 4.99
CA ASP A 185 -7.06 19.54 4.30
C ASP A 185 -6.39 20.87 3.96
N ALA A 186 -6.32 21.20 2.67
CA ALA A 186 -5.68 22.41 2.19
C ALA A 186 -6.30 23.70 2.77
N ALA A 187 -7.63 23.77 2.83
CA ALA A 187 -8.34 24.94 3.36
C ALA A 187 -8.06 25.10 4.87
N HIS A 188 -7.96 23.99 5.61
CA HIS A 188 -7.60 24.03 7.02
C HIS A 188 -6.15 24.48 7.25
N ILE A 189 -5.20 24.03 6.42
CA ILE A 189 -3.81 24.48 6.47
C ILE A 189 -3.76 26.00 6.28
N GLU A 190 -4.39 26.51 5.23
CA GLU A 190 -4.38 27.94 4.90
C GLU A 190 -5.09 28.80 5.95
N ALA A 191 -6.18 28.31 6.55
CA ALA A 191 -6.94 29.07 7.54
C ALA A 191 -6.33 29.04 8.94
N VAL A 192 -5.59 28.00 9.31
CA VAL A 192 -5.14 27.78 10.69
C VAL A 192 -3.62 27.82 10.83
N PHE A 193 -2.88 27.09 9.98
CA PHE A 193 -1.43 26.93 10.13
C PHE A 193 -0.63 28.01 9.41
N THR A 194 -1.03 28.41 8.21
CA THR A 194 -0.33 29.47 7.46
C THR A 194 -0.27 30.79 8.24
N PRO A 195 -1.31 31.26 8.95
CA PRO A 195 -1.24 32.49 9.76
C PRO A 195 -0.27 32.38 10.95
N MET A 196 0.01 31.18 11.48
CA MET A 196 0.92 31.02 12.64
C MET A 196 2.35 31.53 12.35
N ARG A 197 2.75 31.54 11.10
CA ARG A 197 4.10 31.96 10.67
C ARG A 197 4.20 33.47 10.33
N ALA A 198 3.06 34.15 10.19
CA ALA A 198 3.02 35.50 9.64
C ALA A 198 3.75 36.55 10.51
N ALA A 199 3.63 36.43 11.86
CA ALA A 199 4.17 37.41 12.80
C ALA A 199 5.72 37.51 12.75
N HIS A 200 6.41 36.40 12.49
CA HIS A 200 7.88 36.30 12.54
C HIS A 200 8.50 35.82 11.24
N ASN A 201 7.75 35.78 10.17
CA ASN A 201 8.20 35.28 8.86
C ASN A 201 8.88 33.90 8.96
N ALA A 202 8.23 32.98 9.71
CA ALA A 202 8.81 31.67 9.98
C ALA A 202 8.88 30.81 8.71
N THR A 203 9.91 29.99 8.62
CA THR A 203 10.07 28.98 7.57
C THR A 203 8.99 27.91 7.69
N ALA A 204 8.40 27.48 6.56
CA ALA A 204 7.46 26.36 6.54
C ALA A 204 8.06 25.15 5.82
N VAL A 205 7.74 23.95 6.32
CA VAL A 205 8.18 22.68 5.75
C VAL A 205 6.99 21.75 5.63
N TYR A 206 6.69 21.34 4.42
CA TYR A 206 5.65 20.35 4.11
C TYR A 206 6.32 19.01 3.86
N LEU A 207 5.93 17.99 4.64
CA LEU A 207 6.51 16.65 4.60
C LEU A 207 5.47 15.65 4.14
N GLY A 208 5.87 14.67 3.32
CA GLY A 208 4.96 13.60 2.93
C GLY A 208 5.54 12.61 1.94
N THR A 209 4.64 11.82 1.39
CA THR A 209 4.84 10.96 0.23
C THR A 209 3.83 11.36 -0.84
N VAL A 210 4.20 11.24 -2.10
CA VAL A 210 3.28 11.50 -3.22
C VAL A 210 2.24 10.39 -3.27
N ARG A 211 0.96 10.75 -3.49
CA ARG A 211 -0.10 9.78 -3.76
C ARG A 211 -0.90 10.12 -5.00
N ARG A 212 -1.49 11.30 -5.07
CA ARG A 212 -2.37 11.70 -6.17
C ARG A 212 -1.95 13.05 -6.76
N THR A 213 -2.22 13.23 -8.04
CA THR A 213 -1.95 14.49 -8.74
C THR A 213 -2.74 15.69 -8.20
N GLY A 214 -3.85 15.47 -7.48
CA GLY A 214 -4.68 16.53 -6.89
C GLY A 214 -4.47 16.75 -5.39
N ASP A 215 -3.53 16.08 -4.74
CA ASP A 215 -3.26 16.25 -3.30
C ASP A 215 -2.60 17.61 -3.01
N PHE A 216 -2.83 18.14 -1.82
CA PHE A 216 -2.22 19.39 -1.36
C PHE A 216 -0.70 19.42 -1.62
N LEU A 217 -0.02 18.34 -1.31
CA LEU A 217 1.43 18.22 -1.45
C LEU A 217 1.89 18.34 -2.92
N TRP A 218 1.11 17.75 -3.86
CA TRP A 218 1.42 17.83 -5.29
C TRP A 218 1.16 19.22 -5.89
N VAL A 219 0.08 19.89 -5.45
CA VAL A 219 -0.20 21.28 -5.84
C VAL A 219 0.90 22.20 -5.30
N LYS A 220 1.27 22.05 -4.02
CA LYS A 220 2.34 22.82 -3.38
C LYS A 220 3.70 22.60 -4.06
N LYS A 221 3.97 21.39 -4.58
CA LYS A 221 5.15 21.11 -5.40
C LYS A 221 5.25 22.07 -6.60
N GLY A 222 4.18 22.20 -7.39
CA GLY A 222 4.17 23.07 -8.56
C GLY A 222 4.38 24.55 -8.20
N GLU A 223 3.77 25.02 -7.11
CA GLU A 223 3.96 26.38 -6.60
C GLU A 223 5.42 26.64 -6.21
N LEU A 224 6.03 25.73 -5.48
CA LEU A 224 7.40 25.87 -4.99
C LEU A 224 8.46 25.69 -6.08
N GLU A 225 8.18 24.86 -7.09
CA GLU A 225 9.04 24.75 -8.28
C GLU A 225 9.01 26.06 -9.08
N SER A 226 7.85 26.68 -9.22
CA SER A 226 7.71 28.00 -9.86
C SER A 226 8.47 29.08 -9.08
N ALA A 227 8.38 29.08 -7.75
CA ALA A 227 9.13 30.00 -6.91
C ALA A 227 10.65 29.77 -6.99
N THR A 228 11.08 28.50 -7.07
CA THR A 228 12.50 28.14 -7.27
C THR A 228 13.01 28.65 -8.62
N ALA A 229 12.22 28.55 -9.68
CA ALA A 229 12.58 29.04 -10.99
C ALA A 229 12.72 30.59 -11.02
N ALA A 230 11.96 31.31 -10.18
CA ALA A 230 11.98 32.74 -10.10
C ALA A 230 13.22 33.33 -9.38
N ASP A 231 13.71 32.67 -8.32
CA ASP A 231 14.80 33.20 -7.48
C ASP A 231 16.04 32.29 -7.35
N GLY A 232 16.01 31.09 -7.97
CA GLY A 232 17.12 30.14 -7.99
C GLY A 232 17.35 29.38 -6.69
N HIS A 233 16.50 29.56 -5.66
CA HIS A 233 16.66 28.88 -4.38
C HIS A 233 15.89 27.56 -4.34
N PRO A 234 16.55 26.40 -4.22
CA PRO A 234 15.87 25.09 -4.15
C PRO A 234 14.89 25.01 -2.97
N ARG A 235 13.65 24.65 -3.26
CA ARG A 235 12.58 24.49 -2.27
C ARG A 235 11.94 23.12 -2.27
N VAL A 236 12.08 22.39 -3.37
CA VAL A 236 11.48 21.07 -3.55
C VAL A 236 12.58 20.02 -3.53
N PHE A 237 12.53 19.12 -2.56
CA PHE A 237 13.45 18.02 -2.40
C PHE A 237 12.69 16.70 -2.53
N LEU A 238 12.79 16.09 -3.71
CA LEU A 238 12.29 14.77 -4.00
C LEU A 238 13.44 13.77 -3.87
N VAL A 239 13.43 12.94 -2.84
CA VAL A 239 14.49 11.96 -2.61
C VAL A 239 14.25 10.76 -3.50
N ALA A 240 15.12 10.53 -4.47
CA ALA A 240 15.04 9.37 -5.34
C ALA A 240 15.25 8.06 -4.55
N PRO A 241 14.46 7.00 -4.80
CA PRO A 241 14.64 5.72 -4.11
C PRO A 241 16.02 5.11 -4.32
N ASP A 242 16.65 5.36 -5.48
CA ASP A 242 18.00 4.88 -5.78
C ASP A 242 19.05 5.55 -4.89
N ALA A 243 18.88 6.84 -4.59
CA ALA A 243 19.76 7.53 -3.64
C ALA A 243 19.66 6.93 -2.23
N VAL A 244 18.44 6.56 -1.80
CA VAL A 244 18.22 5.88 -0.52
C VAL A 244 18.87 4.48 -0.54
N ALA A 245 18.68 3.73 -1.62
CA ALA A 245 19.21 2.37 -1.76
C ALA A 245 20.75 2.35 -1.82
N ALA A 246 21.37 3.37 -2.42
CA ALA A 246 22.83 3.50 -2.49
C ALA A 246 23.48 3.68 -1.11
N GLU A 247 22.84 4.42 -0.21
CA GLU A 247 23.36 4.70 1.13
C GLU A 247 22.83 3.73 2.20
N ASN A 248 21.71 3.04 1.94
CA ASN A 248 21.08 2.10 2.86
C ASN A 248 20.83 0.74 2.19
N PRO A 249 21.76 -0.22 2.31
CA PRO A 249 21.59 -1.56 1.70
C PRO A 249 20.35 -2.31 2.20
N ALA A 250 19.93 -2.11 3.44
CA ALA A 250 18.71 -2.75 3.96
C ALA A 250 17.45 -2.20 3.26
N TYR A 251 17.45 -0.92 2.92
CA TYR A 251 16.38 -0.33 2.11
C TYR A 251 16.37 -0.86 0.68
N ALA A 252 17.55 -1.07 0.08
CA ALA A 252 17.64 -1.66 -1.27
C ALA A 252 17.00 -3.05 -1.33
N ILE A 253 17.29 -3.92 -0.34
CA ILE A 253 16.69 -5.25 -0.22
C ILE A 253 15.16 -5.14 -0.04
N PHE A 254 14.72 -4.27 0.85
CA PHE A 254 13.30 -4.04 1.11
C PHE A 254 12.57 -3.54 -0.15
N LEU A 255 13.14 -2.56 -0.88
CA LEU A 255 12.55 -2.03 -2.11
C LEU A 255 12.44 -3.10 -3.19
N ALA A 256 13.50 -3.90 -3.38
CA ALA A 256 13.50 -5.02 -4.32
C ALA A 256 12.39 -6.03 -3.99
N GLU A 257 12.16 -6.32 -2.71
CA GLU A 257 11.08 -7.21 -2.26
C GLU A 257 9.69 -6.62 -2.56
N GLN A 258 9.47 -5.30 -2.37
CA GLN A 258 8.22 -4.65 -2.73
C GLN A 258 7.95 -4.71 -4.24
N VAL A 259 8.98 -4.44 -5.06
CA VAL A 259 8.89 -4.55 -6.53
C VAL A 259 8.61 -5.99 -6.95
N ARG A 260 9.29 -6.96 -6.34
CA ARG A 260 9.06 -8.39 -6.60
C ARG A 260 7.62 -8.81 -6.26
N ARG A 261 7.08 -8.29 -5.14
CA ARG A 261 5.76 -8.68 -4.63
C ARG A 261 4.61 -8.07 -5.42
N TYR A 262 4.71 -6.81 -5.77
CA TYR A 262 3.60 -6.04 -6.34
C TYR A 262 3.82 -5.66 -7.81
N GLY A 263 5.03 -5.68 -8.29
CA GLY A 263 5.40 -5.09 -9.57
C GLY A 263 5.78 -3.60 -9.45
N ARG A 264 6.73 -3.15 -10.26
CA ARG A 264 7.22 -1.75 -10.27
C ARG A 264 6.11 -0.73 -10.58
N ARG A 265 5.17 -1.10 -11.45
CA ARG A 265 4.07 -0.22 -11.91
C ARG A 265 2.81 -0.32 -11.04
N HIS A 266 2.81 -1.17 -10.03
CA HIS A 266 1.71 -1.24 -9.09
C HIS A 266 1.52 0.14 -8.43
N PRO A 267 0.28 0.68 -8.33
CA PRO A 267 0.05 2.05 -7.84
C PRO A 267 0.66 2.35 -6.47
N ILE A 268 0.63 1.38 -5.55
CA ILE A 268 1.28 1.53 -4.23
C ILE A 268 2.79 1.66 -4.38
N VAL A 269 3.41 0.82 -5.22
CA VAL A 269 4.87 0.84 -5.40
C VAL A 269 5.29 2.13 -6.12
N ALA A 270 4.59 2.50 -7.18
CA ALA A 270 4.85 3.72 -7.94
C ALA A 270 4.74 4.98 -7.05
N ALA A 271 3.65 5.10 -6.28
CA ALA A 271 3.41 6.28 -5.46
C ALA A 271 4.28 6.34 -4.21
N GLU A 272 4.31 5.27 -3.39
CA GLU A 272 4.94 5.31 -2.07
C GLU A 272 6.48 5.17 -2.10
N TYR A 273 7.02 4.48 -3.11
CA TYR A 273 8.47 4.24 -3.19
C TYR A 273 9.15 5.00 -4.33
N PHE A 274 8.49 5.14 -5.48
CA PHE A 274 9.07 5.84 -6.62
C PHE A 274 8.55 7.28 -6.79
N LEU A 275 7.67 7.73 -5.91
CA LEU A 275 7.15 9.09 -5.85
C LEU A 275 6.44 9.52 -7.16
N GLU A 276 5.84 8.56 -7.86
CA GLU A 276 5.04 8.77 -9.06
C GLU A 276 3.58 8.92 -8.66
N PRO A 277 2.95 10.08 -8.86
CA PRO A 277 1.55 10.27 -8.47
C PRO A 277 0.63 9.41 -9.32
N VAL A 278 -0.47 8.97 -8.70
CA VAL A 278 -1.53 8.22 -9.37
C VAL A 278 -2.73 9.14 -9.57
N ASP A 279 -3.42 9.00 -10.70
CA ASP A 279 -4.67 9.71 -10.89
C ASP A 279 -5.73 9.22 -9.88
N GLY A 280 -6.54 10.13 -9.36
CA GLY A 280 -7.54 9.81 -8.34
C GLY A 280 -8.73 9.01 -8.90
N ARG A 281 -8.85 8.86 -10.22
CA ARG A 281 -9.89 8.11 -10.94
C ARG A 281 -9.42 7.78 -12.35
N GLY A 282 -10.00 6.73 -12.94
CA GLY A 282 -9.68 6.33 -14.32
C GLY A 282 -10.08 4.89 -14.62
N GLY A 283 -9.63 4.37 -15.75
CA GLY A 283 -9.73 2.94 -16.06
C GLY A 283 -8.73 2.14 -15.22
N LEU A 284 -9.22 1.07 -14.56
CA LEU A 284 -8.35 0.25 -13.71
C LEU A 284 -7.34 -0.56 -14.53
N PHE A 285 -7.72 -0.92 -15.74
CA PHE A 285 -6.93 -1.73 -16.66
C PHE A 285 -6.62 -0.95 -17.94
N PRO A 286 -5.65 -0.02 -17.91
CA PRO A 286 -5.20 0.66 -19.12
C PRO A 286 -4.66 -0.37 -20.14
N PRO A 287 -4.56 -0.05 -21.44
CA PRO A 287 -4.20 -1.00 -22.49
C PRO A 287 -2.95 -1.84 -22.21
N TRP A 288 -1.92 -1.24 -21.63
CA TRP A 288 -0.70 -1.95 -21.28
C TRP A 288 -0.93 -3.01 -20.18
N ARG A 289 -1.81 -2.74 -19.19
CA ARG A 289 -2.13 -3.70 -18.13
C ARG A 289 -3.04 -4.81 -18.66
N ALA A 290 -4.03 -4.47 -19.48
CA ALA A 290 -4.86 -5.45 -20.17
C ALA A 290 -4.01 -6.40 -21.05
N ALA A 291 -2.94 -5.90 -21.67
CA ALA A 291 -2.01 -6.74 -22.42
C ALA A 291 -1.29 -7.78 -21.53
N PHE A 292 -0.95 -7.44 -20.27
CA PHE A 292 -0.37 -8.40 -19.33
C PHE A 292 -1.36 -9.49 -18.88
N MET A 293 -2.65 -9.21 -18.94
CA MET A 293 -3.70 -10.20 -18.60
C MET A 293 -3.90 -11.24 -19.71
N ARG A 294 -3.47 -10.98 -20.94
CA ARG A 294 -3.66 -11.90 -22.08
C ARG A 294 -2.75 -13.10 -21.93
N GLY A 295 -3.33 -14.30 -21.88
CA GLY A 295 -2.63 -15.58 -21.94
C GLY A 295 -2.30 -15.98 -23.37
N ALA A 296 -1.34 -16.89 -23.54
CA ALA A 296 -1.04 -17.53 -24.83
C ALA A 296 -1.73 -18.90 -24.97
N HIS A 297 -2.76 -19.16 -24.14
CA HIS A 297 -3.47 -20.43 -24.10
C HIS A 297 -4.94 -20.22 -24.50
N PRO A 298 -5.57 -21.22 -25.18
CA PRO A 298 -6.99 -21.19 -25.47
C PRO A 298 -7.81 -21.59 -24.25
N ARG A 299 -9.13 -21.36 -24.32
CA ARG A 299 -10.09 -21.94 -23.39
C ARG A 299 -10.01 -23.48 -23.46
N LEU A 300 -10.06 -24.14 -22.29
CA LEU A 300 -10.06 -25.59 -22.19
C LEU A 300 -11.49 -26.12 -21.99
N GLY A 301 -11.82 -27.20 -22.71
CA GLY A 301 -13.13 -27.87 -22.55
C GLY A 301 -13.15 -28.90 -21.40
N ALA A 302 -11.99 -29.32 -20.89
CA ALA A 302 -11.84 -30.31 -19.82
C ALA A 302 -10.44 -30.20 -19.17
N PRO A 303 -10.29 -30.70 -17.92
CA PRO A 303 -9.01 -30.75 -17.24
C PRO A 303 -8.02 -31.67 -17.99
N ARG A 304 -6.74 -31.32 -17.93
CA ARG A 304 -5.65 -32.17 -18.40
C ARG A 304 -5.08 -33.00 -17.25
N PRO A 305 -4.57 -34.21 -17.52
CA PRO A 305 -3.90 -35.00 -16.53
C PRO A 305 -2.71 -34.23 -15.90
N ASP A 306 -2.47 -34.47 -14.62
CA ASP A 306 -1.34 -33.93 -13.86
C ASP A 306 -1.26 -32.40 -13.73
N GLU A 307 -2.29 -31.67 -14.18
CA GLU A 307 -2.40 -30.24 -13.96
C GLU A 307 -3.25 -29.91 -12.71
N LEU A 308 -2.88 -28.85 -12.01
CA LEU A 308 -3.57 -28.39 -10.81
C LEU A 308 -4.55 -27.27 -11.14
N TYR A 309 -5.79 -27.43 -10.68
CA TYR A 309 -6.86 -26.48 -10.93
C TYR A 309 -7.44 -25.92 -9.62
N VAL A 310 -7.80 -24.65 -9.63
CA VAL A 310 -8.58 -23.99 -8.57
C VAL A 310 -9.76 -23.25 -9.17
N ALA A 311 -10.79 -23.00 -8.37
CA ALA A 311 -11.96 -22.27 -8.81
C ALA A 311 -12.17 -20.99 -8.00
N ALA A 312 -12.67 -19.96 -8.66
CA ALA A 312 -13.09 -18.71 -8.04
C ALA A 312 -14.53 -18.43 -8.47
N ILE A 313 -15.43 -18.19 -7.51
CA ILE A 313 -16.87 -18.11 -7.74
C ILE A 313 -17.41 -16.79 -7.20
N ASP A 314 -18.05 -16.03 -8.08
CA ASP A 314 -18.88 -14.89 -7.77
C ASP A 314 -20.35 -15.29 -7.89
N LEU A 315 -21.14 -15.08 -6.84
CA LEU A 315 -22.53 -15.53 -6.77
C LEU A 315 -23.50 -14.40 -6.99
N ALA A 316 -24.44 -14.62 -7.92
CA ALA A 316 -25.61 -13.77 -8.03
C ALA A 316 -26.46 -13.80 -6.75
N GLY A 317 -27.18 -12.71 -6.50
CA GLY A 317 -28.13 -12.61 -5.39
C GLY A 317 -29.22 -13.69 -5.48
N GLN A 318 -29.72 -14.13 -4.33
CA GLN A 318 -30.77 -15.14 -4.23
C GLN A 318 -32.16 -14.52 -4.49
N ASP A 319 -32.95 -15.13 -5.34
CA ASP A 319 -34.30 -14.67 -5.69
C ASP A 319 -35.40 -15.77 -5.49
N GLU A 320 -35.20 -16.58 -4.45
CA GLU A 320 -36.10 -17.69 -4.12
C GLU A 320 -37.51 -17.19 -3.74
N GLY A 321 -37.62 -15.98 -3.19
CA GLY A 321 -38.91 -15.38 -2.85
C GLY A 321 -39.75 -14.91 -4.07
N ALA A 322 -39.14 -14.54 -5.18
CA ALA A 322 -39.85 -14.15 -6.38
C ALA A 322 -40.53 -15.35 -7.11
N ALA A 323 -39.99 -16.54 -6.86
CA ALA A 323 -40.54 -17.78 -7.41
C ALA A 323 -41.87 -18.21 -6.78
N GLU A 324 -42.05 -17.95 -5.48
CA GLU A 324 -43.31 -18.23 -4.77
C GLU A 324 -44.45 -17.31 -5.25
N ALA A 325 -44.14 -16.13 -5.78
CA ALA A 325 -45.08 -15.18 -6.32
C ALA A 325 -45.49 -15.46 -7.79
N GLY A 326 -45.01 -16.53 -8.41
CA GLY A 326 -45.36 -16.89 -9.81
C GLY A 326 -44.79 -15.95 -10.87
N GLY A 327 -43.82 -15.12 -10.54
CA GLY A 327 -43.14 -14.21 -11.45
C GLY A 327 -42.19 -14.92 -12.43
N PRO A 328 -41.82 -14.27 -13.54
CA PRO A 328 -40.84 -14.83 -14.46
C PRO A 328 -39.48 -14.99 -13.76
N LEU A 329 -38.86 -16.16 -13.92
CA LEU A 329 -37.57 -16.53 -13.38
C LEU A 329 -36.38 -15.71 -13.93
N HIS A 330 -36.66 -14.90 -14.92
CA HIS A 330 -35.66 -14.14 -15.66
C HIS A 330 -35.83 -12.67 -15.32
N ASN A 331 -35.01 -12.18 -14.40
CA ASN A 331 -34.86 -10.75 -14.20
C ASN A 331 -33.62 -10.27 -14.96
N PRO A 332 -33.77 -9.59 -16.11
CA PRO A 332 -32.64 -9.15 -16.93
C PRO A 332 -31.74 -8.11 -16.25
N GLY A 333 -32.09 -7.69 -15.04
CA GLY A 333 -31.32 -6.77 -14.23
C GLY A 333 -30.51 -7.45 -13.09
N HIS A 334 -30.54 -8.77 -12.97
CA HIS A 334 -29.78 -9.51 -11.97
C HIS A 334 -28.38 -9.88 -12.45
N ASP A 335 -27.46 -9.89 -11.51
CA ASP A 335 -26.08 -10.33 -11.68
C ASP A 335 -26.02 -11.83 -12.04
N TYR A 336 -24.94 -12.23 -12.70
CA TYR A 336 -24.68 -13.62 -13.04
C TYR A 336 -23.92 -14.34 -11.95
N THR A 337 -24.22 -15.63 -11.73
CA THR A 337 -23.28 -16.51 -11.02
C THR A 337 -22.20 -16.94 -11.99
N VAL A 338 -20.97 -16.66 -11.66
CA VAL A 338 -19.80 -16.96 -12.48
C VAL A 338 -18.78 -17.76 -11.68
N ALA A 339 -18.36 -18.91 -12.21
CA ALA A 339 -17.27 -19.70 -11.65
C ALA A 339 -16.13 -19.82 -12.67
N THR A 340 -15.02 -19.17 -12.38
CA THR A 340 -13.80 -19.20 -13.21
C THR A 340 -12.86 -20.30 -12.73
N ILE A 341 -12.42 -21.15 -13.65
CA ILE A 341 -11.40 -22.17 -13.38
C ILE A 341 -10.03 -21.64 -13.76
N PHE A 342 -9.09 -21.77 -12.85
CA PHE A 342 -7.69 -21.43 -13.07
C PHE A 342 -6.83 -22.69 -13.02
N ARG A 343 -5.96 -22.81 -14.01
CA ARG A 343 -4.82 -23.71 -14.00
C ARG A 343 -3.65 -23.02 -13.28
N LEU A 344 -2.99 -23.74 -12.38
CA LEU A 344 -1.77 -23.27 -11.74
C LEU A 344 -0.56 -23.84 -12.50
N THR A 345 0.29 -22.96 -13.00
CA THR A 345 1.56 -23.32 -13.62
C THR A 345 2.70 -22.72 -12.81
N GLU A 346 3.84 -23.41 -12.78
CA GLU A 346 5.03 -22.83 -12.17
C GLU A 346 5.50 -21.64 -13.00
N ALA A 347 5.89 -20.57 -12.34
CA ALA A 347 6.56 -19.49 -13.03
C ALA A 347 7.88 -20.05 -13.57
N ALA A 348 8.04 -20.08 -14.88
CA ALA A 348 9.35 -20.29 -15.47
C ALA A 348 10.32 -19.28 -14.87
N GLU A 349 11.56 -19.71 -14.55
CA GLU A 349 12.59 -18.85 -14.00
C GLU A 349 12.59 -17.51 -14.72
N ALA A 350 12.46 -16.44 -13.92
CA ALA A 350 12.56 -15.03 -14.28
C ALA A 350 12.38 -14.71 -15.77
N VAL A 351 11.17 -14.36 -16.18
CA VAL A 351 11.01 -13.61 -17.42
C VAL A 351 11.60 -12.23 -17.16
N GLU A 352 12.84 -12.01 -17.62
CA GLU A 352 13.41 -10.68 -17.79
C GLU A 352 12.54 -9.93 -18.81
N THR A 353 11.51 -9.27 -18.34
CA THR A 353 10.81 -8.29 -19.15
C THR A 353 11.52 -6.95 -18.95
N GLU A 354 12.08 -6.39 -20.00
CA GLU A 354 12.63 -5.03 -20.08
C GLU A 354 11.68 -3.96 -19.52
N LEU A 355 10.38 -4.26 -19.46
CA LEU A 355 9.30 -3.41 -18.95
C LEU A 355 9.23 -3.34 -17.41
N LEU A 356 9.80 -4.29 -16.69
CA LEU A 356 9.69 -4.36 -15.22
C LEU A 356 10.98 -3.96 -14.48
N GLY A 357 12.03 -3.58 -15.22
CA GLY A 357 13.36 -3.39 -14.64
C GLY A 357 13.99 -4.75 -14.27
N ARG A 358 15.27 -4.90 -14.47
CA ARG A 358 16.04 -6.11 -14.11
C ARG A 358 15.73 -6.49 -12.66
N ASN A 359 15.16 -7.67 -12.42
CA ASN A 359 14.93 -8.35 -11.13
C ASN A 359 13.48 -8.52 -10.63
N SER A 360 12.48 -8.69 -11.46
CA SER A 360 11.18 -9.15 -10.98
C SER A 360 10.99 -10.66 -11.16
N VAL A 361 11.60 -11.47 -10.30
CA VAL A 361 11.22 -12.87 -10.14
C VAL A 361 10.05 -12.92 -9.16
N SER A 362 8.86 -13.15 -9.67
CA SER A 362 7.70 -13.44 -8.85
C SER A 362 7.82 -14.87 -8.30
N GLY A 363 8.06 -15.02 -7.01
CA GLY A 363 8.09 -16.34 -6.36
C GLY A 363 6.69 -16.89 -6.11
N GLY A 364 5.98 -17.38 -7.13
CA GLY A 364 4.67 -17.99 -6.97
C GLY A 364 4.08 -18.49 -8.27
N PRO A 365 2.98 -19.26 -8.24
CA PRO A 365 2.36 -19.81 -9.43
C PRO A 365 1.79 -18.72 -10.33
N ILE A 366 1.69 -19.03 -11.60
CA ILE A 366 0.89 -18.30 -12.57
C ILE A 366 -0.52 -18.88 -12.52
N TYR A 367 -1.52 -18.02 -12.47
CA TYR A 367 -2.94 -18.34 -12.50
C TYR A 367 -3.47 -18.11 -13.91
N GLU A 368 -3.69 -19.17 -14.65
CA GLU A 368 -4.23 -19.14 -16.00
C GLU A 368 -5.71 -19.48 -15.97
N ALA A 369 -6.59 -18.50 -16.23
CA ALA A 369 -8.00 -18.77 -16.42
C ALA A 369 -8.19 -19.62 -17.67
N VAL A 370 -8.78 -20.80 -17.53
CA VAL A 370 -8.88 -21.79 -18.61
C VAL A 370 -10.32 -22.18 -18.96
N ASP A 371 -11.27 -21.91 -18.08
CA ASP A 371 -12.70 -22.13 -18.35
C ASP A 371 -13.56 -21.27 -17.44
N VAL A 372 -14.82 -21.08 -17.81
CA VAL A 372 -15.81 -20.37 -17.02
C VAL A 372 -17.17 -21.03 -17.14
N PHE A 373 -17.85 -21.15 -16.02
CA PHE A 373 -19.26 -21.45 -15.91
C PHE A 373 -20.01 -20.15 -15.66
N VAL A 374 -21.10 -19.93 -16.38
CA VAL A 374 -21.97 -18.75 -16.23
C VAL A 374 -23.39 -19.22 -16.13
N ASP A 375 -24.08 -18.82 -15.09
CA ASP A 375 -25.53 -19.06 -14.93
C ASP A 375 -26.26 -17.75 -14.66
N HIS A 376 -27.38 -17.60 -15.31
CA HIS A 376 -28.28 -16.45 -15.18
C HIS A 376 -29.50 -16.85 -14.36
N GLY A 377 -29.28 -17.09 -13.08
CA GLY A 377 -30.36 -17.50 -12.20
C GLY A 377 -29.96 -17.43 -10.73
N SER A 378 -30.90 -17.09 -9.89
CA SER A 378 -30.72 -16.87 -8.47
C SER A 378 -31.22 -18.03 -7.59
N ARG A 379 -31.53 -19.18 -8.18
CA ARG A 379 -32.04 -20.34 -7.44
C ARG A 379 -30.92 -21.25 -6.98
N HIS A 380 -30.43 -21.01 -5.81
CA HIS A 380 -29.32 -21.79 -5.26
C HIS A 380 -29.71 -23.25 -4.95
N PHE A 381 -30.86 -23.44 -4.29
CA PHE A 381 -31.27 -24.74 -3.78
C PHE A 381 -32.62 -25.26 -4.32
N GLN A 382 -33.30 -24.47 -5.13
CA GLN A 382 -34.58 -24.87 -5.71
C GLN A 382 -34.40 -25.25 -7.19
N ALA A 383 -34.97 -26.39 -7.59
CA ALA A 383 -35.07 -26.77 -9.00
C ALA A 383 -36.33 -26.19 -9.63
N ALA A 384 -36.28 -25.91 -10.96
CA ALA A 384 -37.46 -25.62 -11.76
C ALA A 384 -37.60 -26.68 -12.84
N PRO A 385 -38.80 -26.81 -13.48
CA PRO A 385 -38.97 -27.72 -14.59
C PRO A 385 -37.93 -27.49 -15.68
N GLY A 386 -37.07 -28.48 -15.94
CA GLY A 386 -35.99 -28.39 -16.92
C GLY A 386 -34.72 -27.65 -16.46
N GLN A 387 -34.69 -27.13 -15.22
CA GLN A 387 -33.52 -26.44 -14.65
C GLN A 387 -33.11 -27.10 -13.31
N PRO A 388 -31.92 -27.71 -13.24
CA PRO A 388 -31.41 -28.25 -11.98
C PRO A 388 -31.06 -27.11 -10.98
N ARG A 389 -30.89 -27.47 -9.70
CA ARG A 389 -30.42 -26.52 -8.70
C ARG A 389 -29.00 -26.02 -9.06
N LEU A 390 -28.76 -24.75 -8.87
CA LEU A 390 -27.43 -24.15 -9.09
C LEU A 390 -26.36 -24.88 -8.29
N ALA A 391 -26.66 -25.23 -7.02
CA ALA A 391 -25.75 -25.98 -6.16
C ALA A 391 -25.26 -27.29 -6.80
N ASP A 392 -26.18 -28.09 -7.37
CA ASP A 392 -25.83 -29.36 -8.02
C ASP A 392 -25.03 -29.16 -9.31
N THR A 393 -25.40 -28.16 -10.09
CA THR A 393 -24.71 -27.81 -11.34
C THR A 393 -23.28 -27.35 -11.06
N LEU A 394 -23.10 -26.46 -10.10
CA LEU A 394 -21.76 -26.00 -9.66
C LEU A 394 -20.93 -27.16 -9.11
N LEU A 395 -21.51 -28.01 -8.25
CA LEU A 395 -20.77 -29.15 -7.71
C LEU A 395 -20.31 -30.11 -8.81
N THR A 396 -21.17 -30.37 -9.79
CA THR A 396 -20.85 -31.21 -10.94
C THR A 396 -19.73 -30.59 -11.78
N TYR A 397 -19.79 -29.27 -12.00
CA TYR A 397 -18.77 -28.52 -12.73
C TYR A 397 -17.42 -28.57 -12.00
N LEU A 398 -17.39 -28.27 -10.70
CA LEU A 398 -16.18 -28.30 -9.89
C LEU A 398 -15.56 -29.70 -9.80
N ARG A 399 -16.39 -30.75 -9.69
CA ARG A 399 -15.92 -32.15 -9.71
C ARG A 399 -15.35 -32.56 -11.06
N ARG A 400 -15.97 -32.14 -12.17
CA ARG A 400 -15.45 -32.36 -13.53
C ARG A 400 -14.04 -31.80 -13.67
N TRP A 401 -13.79 -30.60 -13.13
CA TRP A 401 -12.48 -29.95 -13.17
C TRP A 401 -11.52 -30.47 -12.10
N ASN A 402 -11.96 -31.34 -11.22
CA ASN A 402 -11.16 -31.86 -10.10
C ASN A 402 -10.39 -30.75 -9.36
N VAL A 403 -11.07 -29.64 -9.05
CA VAL A 403 -10.44 -28.46 -8.44
C VAL A 403 -9.87 -28.80 -7.08
N ALA A 404 -8.63 -28.40 -6.83
CA ALA A 404 -7.96 -28.62 -5.55
C ALA A 404 -8.52 -27.70 -4.46
N HIS A 405 -8.88 -26.47 -4.84
CA HIS A 405 -9.46 -25.49 -3.92
C HIS A 405 -10.45 -24.57 -4.64
N THR A 406 -11.46 -24.14 -3.91
CA THR A 406 -12.48 -23.20 -4.38
C THR A 406 -12.56 -22.01 -3.44
N ILE A 407 -12.53 -20.79 -4.00
CA ILE A 407 -12.90 -19.59 -3.29
C ILE A 407 -14.26 -19.09 -3.80
N ILE A 408 -15.11 -18.67 -2.89
CA ILE A 408 -16.47 -18.24 -3.21
C ILE A 408 -16.78 -16.94 -2.47
N ASP A 409 -17.34 -15.95 -3.17
CA ASP A 409 -17.90 -14.78 -2.48
C ASP A 409 -19.15 -15.21 -1.71
N ALA A 410 -19.03 -15.15 -0.39
CA ALA A 410 -20.07 -15.53 0.56
C ALA A 410 -20.80 -14.30 1.13
N ALA A 411 -20.73 -13.14 0.48
CA ALA A 411 -21.45 -11.96 0.91
C ALA A 411 -22.97 -12.22 0.83
N GLY A 412 -23.69 -11.82 1.87
CA GLY A 412 -25.15 -11.98 1.91
C GLY A 412 -25.61 -13.43 1.87
N VAL A 413 -26.35 -13.80 0.83
CA VAL A 413 -26.96 -15.14 0.65
C VAL A 413 -25.98 -16.23 0.22
N GLY A 414 -24.76 -15.86 -0.17
CA GLY A 414 -23.74 -16.80 -0.66
C GLY A 414 -23.19 -17.73 0.41
N GLN A 415 -23.31 -17.41 1.71
CA GLN A 415 -22.78 -18.25 2.79
C GLN A 415 -23.40 -19.66 2.81
N GLY A 416 -24.71 -19.78 2.58
CA GLY A 416 -25.38 -21.09 2.56
C GLY A 416 -24.85 -22.01 1.46
N LEU A 417 -24.58 -21.46 0.27
CA LEU A 417 -24.02 -22.23 -0.84
C LEU A 417 -22.55 -22.57 -0.60
N ALA A 418 -21.78 -21.67 -0.01
CA ALA A 418 -20.41 -21.92 0.38
C ALA A 418 -20.31 -23.06 1.42
N ASP A 419 -21.17 -23.06 2.44
CA ASP A 419 -21.23 -24.10 3.47
C ASP A 419 -21.64 -25.46 2.88
N TRP A 420 -22.60 -25.46 1.96
CA TRP A 420 -23.04 -26.67 1.27
C TRP A 420 -21.93 -27.25 0.37
N LEU A 421 -21.25 -26.43 -0.40
CA LEU A 421 -20.11 -26.85 -1.22
C LEU A 421 -18.96 -27.35 -0.34
N ALA A 422 -18.70 -26.71 0.81
CA ALA A 422 -17.69 -27.15 1.76
C ALA A 422 -18.03 -28.52 2.36
N ALA A 423 -19.32 -28.81 2.61
CA ALA A 423 -19.75 -30.14 3.04
C ALA A 423 -19.58 -31.21 1.94
N ALA A 424 -19.80 -30.84 0.67
CA ALA A 424 -19.75 -31.77 -0.46
C ALA A 424 -18.34 -32.01 -1.04
N LEU A 425 -17.41 -31.04 -0.92
CA LEU A 425 -16.06 -31.09 -1.47
C LEU A 425 -14.97 -31.30 -0.40
N GLY A 426 -15.29 -31.04 0.87
CA GLY A 426 -14.34 -30.96 1.97
C GLY A 426 -14.13 -29.52 2.46
N ARG A 427 -14.22 -29.29 3.77
CA ARG A 427 -14.12 -27.95 4.36
C ARG A 427 -12.78 -27.28 4.09
N GLU A 428 -11.71 -28.05 3.99
CA GLU A 428 -10.36 -27.58 3.68
C GLU A 428 -10.18 -27.15 2.22
N ARG A 429 -11.13 -27.52 1.35
CA ARG A 429 -11.10 -27.23 -0.10
C ARG A 429 -11.98 -26.05 -0.49
N VAL A 430 -12.71 -25.47 0.44
CA VAL A 430 -13.61 -24.33 0.15
C VAL A 430 -13.32 -23.19 1.11
N THR A 431 -13.09 -22.02 0.54
CA THR A 431 -12.93 -20.78 1.28
C THR A 431 -14.11 -19.85 0.99
N ALA A 432 -14.91 -19.56 2.01
CA ALA A 432 -15.89 -18.48 1.98
C ALA A 432 -15.17 -17.14 2.18
N HIS A 433 -15.27 -16.22 1.22
CA HIS A 433 -14.72 -14.87 1.30
C HIS A 433 -15.86 -13.86 1.34
N GLN A 434 -15.77 -12.83 2.18
CA GLN A 434 -16.79 -11.81 2.27
C GLN A 434 -16.29 -10.48 1.70
N LEU A 435 -16.79 -10.09 0.54
CA LEU A 435 -16.50 -8.81 -0.10
C LEU A 435 -17.25 -7.62 0.53
N GLY A 436 -18.23 -7.87 1.37
CA GLY A 436 -19.07 -6.82 1.99
C GLY A 436 -18.39 -5.99 3.09
N GLY A 437 -17.17 -6.31 3.50
CA GLY A 437 -16.42 -5.58 4.53
C GLY A 437 -15.76 -4.32 3.99
N SER A 438 -15.68 -3.26 4.83
CA SER A 438 -14.94 -2.04 4.50
C SER A 438 -13.49 -2.37 4.12
N GLY A 439 -13.09 -2.03 2.90
CA GLY A 439 -11.76 -2.26 2.36
C GLY A 439 -11.49 -3.68 1.81
N ALA A 440 -12.42 -4.65 1.91
CA ALA A 440 -12.20 -5.99 1.36
C ALA A 440 -12.10 -5.95 -0.18
N LYS A 441 -13.03 -5.29 -0.85
CA LYS A 441 -12.99 -5.10 -2.32
C LYS A 441 -11.78 -4.26 -2.75
N ALA A 442 -11.36 -3.28 -1.95
CA ALA A 442 -10.14 -2.51 -2.23
C ALA A 442 -8.88 -3.39 -2.20
N ARG A 443 -8.73 -4.21 -1.16
CA ARG A 443 -7.61 -5.16 -1.06
C ARG A 443 -7.62 -6.17 -2.20
N LEU A 444 -8.79 -6.74 -2.53
CA LEU A 444 -8.92 -7.66 -3.65
C LEU A 444 -8.44 -7.02 -4.96
N GLY A 445 -8.86 -5.78 -5.24
CA GLY A 445 -8.42 -5.04 -6.43
C GLY A 445 -6.91 -4.78 -6.43
N SER A 446 -6.35 -4.37 -5.29
CA SER A 446 -4.91 -4.17 -5.14
C SER A 446 -4.11 -5.48 -5.32
N ASP A 447 -4.56 -6.59 -4.73
CA ASP A 447 -3.90 -7.90 -4.88
C ASP A 447 -4.03 -8.44 -6.32
N LEU A 448 -5.16 -8.20 -6.99
CA LEU A 448 -5.34 -8.53 -8.41
C LEU A 448 -4.34 -7.74 -9.29
N LEU A 449 -4.21 -6.44 -9.06
CA LEU A 449 -3.23 -5.63 -9.79
C LEU A 449 -1.80 -6.16 -9.57
N ALA A 450 -1.47 -6.61 -8.36
CA ALA A 450 -0.17 -7.21 -8.08
C ALA A 450 0.05 -8.51 -8.88
N LEU A 451 -0.95 -9.36 -9.01
CA LEU A 451 -0.87 -10.56 -9.85
C LEU A 451 -0.69 -10.22 -11.34
N ILE A 452 -1.42 -9.22 -11.83
CA ILE A 452 -1.33 -8.78 -13.23
C ILE A 452 0.04 -8.13 -13.49
N ASP A 453 0.42 -7.16 -12.67
CA ASP A 453 1.64 -6.36 -12.86
C ASP A 453 2.93 -7.19 -12.68
N THR A 454 2.82 -8.36 -12.03
CA THR A 454 3.91 -9.37 -11.93
C THR A 454 3.77 -10.50 -12.96
N GLY A 455 2.83 -10.42 -13.90
CA GLY A 455 2.65 -11.39 -14.97
C GLY A 455 2.09 -12.75 -14.54
N ARG A 456 1.53 -12.83 -13.32
CA ARG A 456 1.02 -14.08 -12.74
C ARG A 456 -0.48 -14.30 -12.91
N PHE A 457 -1.21 -13.35 -13.47
CA PHE A 457 -2.61 -13.49 -13.87
C PHE A 457 -2.70 -13.55 -15.39
N ARG A 458 -3.31 -14.59 -15.92
CA ARG A 458 -3.53 -14.78 -17.35
C ARG A 458 -4.96 -15.21 -17.63
N TYR A 459 -5.57 -14.62 -18.64
CA TYR A 459 -6.88 -15.02 -19.13
C TYR A 459 -6.73 -15.56 -20.55
N TRP A 460 -7.49 -16.60 -20.92
CA TRP A 460 -7.37 -17.22 -22.26
C TRP A 460 -7.64 -16.21 -23.37
N THR A 461 -7.20 -16.54 -24.58
CA THR A 461 -7.43 -15.81 -25.82
C THR A 461 -7.97 -16.75 -26.89
N GLY A 462 -8.59 -16.18 -27.93
CA GLY A 462 -9.11 -16.91 -29.09
C GLY A 462 -10.58 -16.77 -29.31
N ASP A 463 -11.36 -16.31 -28.32
CA ASP A 463 -12.78 -15.99 -28.42
C ASP A 463 -13.11 -14.54 -28.04
N GLU A 464 -12.10 -13.72 -27.77
CA GLU A 464 -12.27 -12.32 -27.38
C GLU A 464 -12.88 -11.42 -28.45
N ASP A 465 -12.71 -11.80 -29.72
CA ASP A 465 -13.29 -11.12 -30.88
C ASP A 465 -14.62 -11.74 -31.35
N GLU A 466 -15.05 -12.82 -30.70
CA GLU A 466 -16.33 -13.47 -30.98
C GLU A 466 -17.44 -12.86 -30.10
N PRO A 467 -18.33 -12.00 -30.66
CA PRO A 467 -19.32 -11.30 -29.87
C PRO A 467 -20.23 -12.27 -29.10
N LEU A 468 -20.48 -11.95 -27.83
CA LEU A 468 -21.29 -12.73 -26.89
C LEU A 468 -20.61 -14.01 -26.34
N SER A 469 -19.39 -14.34 -26.74
CA SER A 469 -18.60 -15.37 -26.05
C SER A 469 -18.29 -14.96 -24.63
N ASP A 470 -17.91 -15.92 -23.77
CA ASP A 470 -17.51 -15.61 -22.39
C ASP A 470 -16.23 -14.80 -22.33
N GLY A 471 -15.27 -15.07 -23.22
CA GLY A 471 -14.04 -14.29 -23.34
C GLY A 471 -14.32 -12.85 -23.78
N TRP A 472 -15.17 -12.68 -24.81
CA TRP A 472 -15.59 -11.35 -25.25
C TRP A 472 -16.21 -10.54 -24.09
N TRP A 473 -17.16 -11.12 -23.35
CA TRP A 473 -17.78 -10.45 -22.21
C TRP A 473 -16.78 -10.08 -21.12
N PHE A 474 -15.84 -10.97 -20.80
CA PHE A 474 -14.78 -10.66 -19.84
C PHE A 474 -13.99 -9.43 -20.27
N TRP A 475 -13.55 -9.38 -21.53
CA TRP A 475 -12.75 -8.24 -22.02
C TRP A 475 -13.56 -6.95 -22.10
N GLN A 476 -14.86 -7.00 -22.39
CA GLN A 476 -15.73 -5.82 -22.30
C GLN A 476 -15.82 -5.31 -20.85
N GLN A 477 -15.92 -6.18 -19.87
CA GLN A 477 -15.92 -5.80 -18.46
C GLN A 477 -14.57 -5.21 -18.04
N VAL A 478 -13.45 -5.74 -18.50
CA VAL A 478 -12.10 -5.19 -18.26
C VAL A 478 -11.99 -3.76 -18.80
N VAL A 479 -12.46 -3.51 -20.03
CA VAL A 479 -12.45 -2.18 -20.64
C VAL A 479 -13.36 -1.20 -19.91
N ALA A 480 -14.53 -1.64 -19.49
CA ALA A 480 -15.51 -0.80 -18.79
C ALA A 480 -15.17 -0.56 -17.31
N CYS A 481 -14.27 -1.36 -16.73
CA CYS A 481 -13.92 -1.28 -15.32
C CYS A 481 -13.18 0.01 -14.99
N GLY A 482 -13.83 0.84 -14.17
CA GLY A 482 -13.26 2.07 -13.65
C GLY A 482 -12.79 1.93 -12.22
N TYR A 483 -12.07 2.95 -11.75
CA TYR A 483 -11.72 3.09 -10.35
C TYR A 483 -11.82 4.54 -9.88
N SER A 484 -11.98 4.68 -8.58
CA SER A 484 -11.81 5.95 -7.87
C SER A 484 -11.16 5.70 -6.51
N LEU A 485 -10.39 6.68 -6.05
CA LEU A 485 -9.79 6.67 -4.73
C LEU A 485 -10.57 7.62 -3.81
N SER A 486 -11.08 7.10 -2.72
CA SER A 486 -11.75 7.89 -1.67
C SER A 486 -10.79 8.18 -0.51
N GLY A 487 -11.22 9.01 0.44
CA GLY A 487 -10.46 9.27 1.66
C GLY A 487 -9.02 9.70 1.43
N ALA A 488 -8.08 9.04 2.10
CA ALA A 488 -6.65 9.28 2.00
C ALA A 488 -6.00 8.79 0.68
N GLY A 489 -6.77 8.17 -0.22
CA GLY A 489 -6.30 7.72 -1.52
C GLY A 489 -5.37 6.50 -1.49
N ARG A 490 -5.50 5.65 -0.48
CA ARG A 490 -4.70 4.43 -0.34
C ARG A 490 -5.29 3.31 -1.18
N PHE A 491 -4.52 2.76 -2.11
CA PHE A 491 -4.99 1.70 -3.03
C PHE A 491 -5.41 0.41 -2.31
N ASP A 492 -4.76 0.06 -1.22
CA ASP A 492 -5.07 -1.14 -0.43
C ASP A 492 -6.32 -1.00 0.45
N HIS A 493 -6.86 0.22 0.60
CA HIS A 493 -7.95 0.50 1.52
C HIS A 493 -9.05 1.38 0.93
N ASP A 494 -8.68 2.38 0.14
CA ASP A 494 -9.59 3.43 -0.34
C ASP A 494 -10.00 3.24 -1.81
N LEU A 495 -9.49 2.19 -2.47
CA LEU A 495 -9.82 1.86 -3.85
C LEU A 495 -11.29 1.41 -3.96
N ARG A 496 -12.05 2.12 -4.78
CA ARG A 496 -13.36 1.69 -5.28
C ARG A 496 -13.20 1.35 -6.75
N TRP A 497 -13.56 0.15 -7.13
CA TRP A 497 -13.41 -0.32 -8.50
C TRP A 497 -14.55 -1.23 -8.91
N GLY A 498 -14.77 -1.35 -10.20
CA GLY A 498 -15.79 -2.18 -10.81
C GLY A 498 -16.33 -1.55 -12.08
N VAL A 499 -17.24 -2.25 -12.72
CA VAL A 499 -17.97 -1.74 -13.87
C VAL A 499 -19.09 -0.82 -13.34
N PRO A 500 -19.20 0.45 -13.81
CA PRO A 500 -20.26 1.34 -13.38
C PRO A 500 -21.65 0.77 -13.70
N ALA A 501 -22.62 0.91 -12.80
CA ALA A 501 -23.99 0.41 -13.01
C ALA A 501 -24.68 0.99 -14.26
N ALA A 502 -24.25 2.17 -14.71
CA ALA A 502 -24.72 2.79 -15.95
C ALA A 502 -24.00 2.30 -17.20
N ALA A 503 -23.00 1.42 -17.07
CA ALA A 503 -22.25 0.92 -18.23
C ALA A 503 -23.14 0.13 -19.17
N ARG A 504 -22.96 0.38 -20.45
CA ARG A 504 -23.71 -0.26 -21.54
C ARG A 504 -22.73 -0.67 -22.64
N ILE A 505 -22.94 -1.83 -23.20
CA ILE A 505 -22.13 -2.39 -24.27
C ILE A 505 -23.00 -2.60 -25.50
N THR A 506 -22.47 -2.24 -26.66
CA THR A 506 -23.13 -2.54 -27.94
C THR A 506 -22.83 -3.98 -28.32
N THR A 507 -23.88 -4.77 -28.42
CA THR A 507 -23.84 -6.18 -28.84
C THR A 507 -24.56 -6.36 -30.18
N PRO A 508 -24.42 -7.49 -30.85
CA PRO A 508 -25.24 -7.82 -32.01
C PRO A 508 -26.75 -7.83 -31.76
N ARG A 509 -27.17 -7.92 -30.49
CA ARG A 509 -28.58 -7.90 -30.07
C ARG A 509 -29.08 -6.50 -29.72
N GLY A 510 -28.21 -5.51 -29.68
CA GLY A 510 -28.52 -4.13 -29.26
C GLY A 510 -27.63 -3.63 -28.17
N VAL A 511 -28.08 -2.60 -27.46
CA VAL A 511 -27.32 -2.03 -26.31
C VAL A 511 -27.76 -2.73 -25.03
N GLU A 512 -26.85 -3.47 -24.41
CA GLU A 512 -27.13 -4.27 -23.22
C GLU A 512 -26.39 -3.70 -22.00
N PRO A 513 -26.95 -3.82 -20.77
CA PRO A 513 -26.22 -3.51 -19.55
C PRO A 513 -25.08 -4.50 -19.34
N THR A 514 -24.02 -4.08 -18.68
CA THR A 514 -22.94 -4.97 -18.25
C THR A 514 -22.60 -4.73 -16.79
N HIS A 515 -22.28 -5.80 -16.10
CA HIS A 515 -21.86 -5.85 -14.71
C HIS A 515 -20.40 -6.31 -14.62
N ASP A 516 -19.85 -6.50 -13.44
CA ASP A 516 -18.46 -6.94 -13.25
C ASP A 516 -18.30 -8.43 -12.87
N ASP A 517 -19.35 -9.25 -13.03
CA ASP A 517 -19.43 -10.63 -12.53
C ASP A 517 -18.27 -11.53 -12.99
N ARG A 518 -17.95 -11.52 -14.31
CA ARG A 518 -16.83 -12.32 -14.83
C ARG A 518 -15.48 -11.80 -14.35
N LEU A 519 -15.35 -10.49 -14.31
CA LEU A 519 -14.14 -9.84 -13.79
C LEU A 519 -13.99 -10.07 -12.29
N LEU A 520 -15.09 -9.98 -11.53
CA LEU A 520 -15.06 -10.17 -10.07
C LEU A 520 -14.79 -11.63 -9.71
N SER A 521 -15.44 -12.58 -10.40
CA SER A 521 -15.12 -14.00 -10.27
C SER A 521 -13.63 -14.26 -10.52
N ALA A 522 -13.09 -13.75 -11.62
CA ALA A 522 -11.67 -13.91 -11.93
C ALA A 522 -10.76 -13.22 -10.89
N ALA A 523 -11.18 -12.07 -10.36
CA ALA A 523 -10.39 -11.33 -9.36
C ALA A 523 -10.23 -12.08 -8.03
N LEU A 524 -11.20 -12.90 -7.65
CA LEU A 524 -11.16 -13.67 -6.39
C LEU A 524 -9.94 -14.61 -6.28
N VAL A 525 -9.31 -14.97 -7.40
CA VAL A 525 -8.06 -15.75 -7.37
C VAL A 525 -6.94 -15.04 -6.61
N ALA A 526 -6.96 -13.72 -6.55
CA ALA A 526 -5.99 -12.94 -5.79
C ALA A 526 -6.08 -13.19 -4.27
N GLU A 527 -7.28 -13.48 -3.76
CA GLU A 527 -7.46 -13.89 -2.36
C GLU A 527 -6.86 -15.28 -2.10
N LEU A 528 -6.96 -16.23 -3.04
CA LEU A 528 -6.29 -17.52 -2.94
C LEU A 528 -4.78 -17.35 -2.86
N GLU A 529 -4.21 -16.51 -3.70
CA GLU A 529 -2.77 -16.20 -3.66
C GLU A 529 -2.36 -15.53 -2.35
N ARG A 530 -3.18 -14.63 -1.82
CA ARG A 530 -2.91 -14.01 -0.52
C ARG A 530 -2.84 -15.06 0.59
N ARG A 531 -3.83 -15.97 0.66
CA ARG A 531 -3.86 -17.06 1.65
C ARG A 531 -2.70 -18.03 1.50
N ARG A 532 -2.29 -18.32 0.26
CA ARG A 532 -1.11 -19.13 -0.02
C ARG A 532 0.16 -18.47 0.51
N ARG A 533 0.34 -17.19 0.27
CA ARG A 533 1.50 -16.42 0.78
C ARG A 533 1.53 -16.37 2.31
N ASP A 534 0.37 -16.22 2.93
CA ASP A 534 0.23 -16.15 4.38
C ASP A 534 0.36 -17.54 5.05
N GLY A 535 0.63 -18.60 4.27
CA GLY A 535 0.77 -19.97 4.76
C GLY A 535 -0.54 -20.63 5.18
N ALA A 536 -1.68 -19.97 4.97
CA ALA A 536 -3.02 -20.47 5.28
C ALA A 536 -3.54 -21.49 4.23
N LEU A 537 -2.87 -21.58 3.08
CA LEU A 537 -3.22 -22.49 1.99
C LEU A 537 -1.93 -23.06 1.38
N LEU A 538 -1.83 -24.39 1.34
CA LEU A 538 -0.71 -25.08 0.70
C LEU A 538 -1.25 -25.89 -0.49
N PHE A 539 -0.86 -25.54 -1.69
CA PHE A 539 -1.00 -26.39 -2.86
C PHE A 539 0.19 -27.34 -2.84
N GLY A 540 0.02 -28.54 -2.24
CA GLY A 540 1.12 -29.49 -2.14
C GLY A 540 1.55 -30.01 -3.51
N ALA A 541 2.84 -30.19 -3.72
CA ALA A 541 3.42 -30.93 -4.86
C ALA A 541 3.03 -32.42 -4.91
N SER A 542 2.08 -32.84 -4.07
CA SER A 542 1.61 -34.23 -3.91
C SER A 542 0.16 -34.45 -4.34
N ALA A 543 -0.43 -33.58 -5.15
CA ALA A 543 -1.75 -33.87 -5.74
C ALA A 543 -1.72 -35.01 -6.77
N SER A 544 -0.55 -35.51 -7.14
CA SER A 544 -0.39 -36.67 -8.05
C SER A 544 -0.66 -38.04 -7.40
N ARG A 545 -1.15 -38.09 -6.15
CA ARG A 545 -1.58 -39.33 -5.48
C ARG A 545 -2.93 -39.19 -4.79
N ILE A 546 -3.97 -38.79 -5.51
CA ILE A 546 -5.33 -39.09 -5.07
C ILE A 546 -5.73 -40.38 -5.79
N ILE A 547 -5.58 -41.49 -5.06
CA ILE A 547 -6.13 -42.79 -5.40
C ILE A 547 -7.64 -42.62 -5.62
N PRO A 548 -8.23 -43.12 -6.71
CA PRO A 548 -9.68 -43.10 -6.90
C PRO A 548 -10.35 -43.79 -5.73
N GLY A 549 -11.18 -43.06 -5.01
CA GLY A 549 -11.91 -43.61 -3.87
C GLY A 549 -12.74 -44.82 -4.27
N ARG A 550 -12.61 -45.88 -3.51
CA ARG A 550 -13.54 -47.01 -3.53
C ARG A 550 -14.94 -46.48 -3.28
N ASP A 551 -15.85 -46.83 -4.17
CA ASP A 551 -17.28 -46.61 -4.04
C ASP A 551 -17.78 -47.23 -2.71
N PRO A 552 -18.46 -46.50 -1.82
CA PRO A 552 -18.95 -47.05 -0.57
C PRO A 552 -20.25 -47.89 -0.72
N LEU A 553 -20.61 -48.29 -1.92
CA LEU A 553 -21.75 -49.17 -2.18
C LEU A 553 -21.35 -50.36 -3.08
N SER A 554 -20.53 -51.24 -2.59
CA SER A 554 -20.46 -52.63 -3.03
C SER A 554 -20.12 -53.53 -1.85
#